data_1c21d16d29c44d39f52a9146ab578bf2
#
_entry.id   1c21d16d29c44d39f52a9146ab578bf2
#
_cell.length_a   1.000
_cell.length_b   1.000
_cell.length_c   1.000
_cell.angle_alpha   90.00
_cell.angle_beta   90.00
_cell.angle_gamma   90.00
#
_symmetry.space_group_name_H-M   'P 1'
#
loop_
_entity.id
_entity.type
_entity.pdbx_description
1 polymer ?
#
loop_
_entity_poly.entity_id
_entity_poly.type
_entity_poly.pdbx_seq_one_letter_code
_entity_poly.pdbx_strand_id
1 'polypeptide(L)'
;STQGYSSAASDVYKRQQQRLCIARALAMQPEVLLMDEPTSALDPISTSKIEELTLELKKDYTIVIVTHNMQQAMRISDKTAFFLLGDLIEYSDTETLFSTPKEKKTEDYITGRFG
;
A
#
# COMPACT_ATOMS: atom_id res chain seq x y z
N SER A 1 -8.51 11.60 -26.31
CA SER A 1 -8.18 10.76 -25.20
C SER A 1 -9.26 10.78 -24.12
N THR A 2 -9.44 9.66 -23.55
CA THR A 2 -10.36 9.52 -22.44
C THR A 2 -9.80 10.01 -21.12
N GLN A 3 -8.59 10.52 -21.14
CA GLN A 3 -7.92 11.00 -19.93
C GLN A 3 -8.74 12.06 -19.20
N GLY A 4 -9.32 12.98 -19.95
CA GLY A 4 -10.14 14.02 -19.37
C GLY A 4 -11.39 13.48 -18.70
N TYR A 5 -11.75 12.25 -18.99
CA TYR A 5 -12.93 11.60 -18.42
C TYR A 5 -12.62 10.77 -17.20
N SER A 6 -11.37 10.68 -16.82
CA SER A 6 -11.04 10.20 -15.49
C SER A 6 -11.56 11.24 -14.54
N SER A 7 -12.80 11.51 -14.69
CA SER A 7 -13.49 12.53 -13.96
C SER A 7 -13.65 12.11 -12.52
N ALA A 8 -14.09 13.03 -11.71
CA ALA A 8 -14.44 12.76 -10.31
C ALA A 8 -15.40 11.57 -10.20
N ALA A 9 -16.32 11.44 -11.18
CA ALA A 9 -17.29 10.34 -11.18
C ALA A 9 -16.60 8.98 -11.31
N SER A 10 -15.62 8.87 -12.23
CA SER A 10 -14.87 7.64 -12.41
C SER A 10 -14.04 7.30 -11.18
N ASP A 11 -13.41 8.31 -10.57
CA ASP A 11 -12.59 8.11 -9.37
C ASP A 11 -13.43 7.71 -8.17
N VAL A 12 -14.63 8.31 -8.02
CA VAL A 12 -15.57 7.92 -6.98
C VAL A 12 -15.99 6.46 -7.16
N TYR A 13 -16.27 6.06 -8.40
CA TYR A 13 -16.66 4.68 -8.69
C TYR A 13 -15.54 3.70 -8.31
N LYS A 14 -14.32 3.98 -8.70
CA LYS A 14 -13.17 3.13 -8.37
C LYS A 14 -12.97 3.01 -6.87
N ARG A 15 -13.09 4.12 -6.14
CA ARG A 15 -12.98 4.12 -4.69
C ARG A 15 -14.09 3.29 -4.05
N GLN A 16 -15.31 3.40 -4.57
CA GLN A 16 -16.43 2.61 -4.07
C GLN A 16 -16.22 1.13 -4.31
N GLN A 17 -15.62 0.75 -5.45
CA GLN A 17 -15.27 -0.64 -5.73
C GLN A 17 -14.24 -1.16 -4.73
N GLN A 18 -13.23 -0.36 -4.41
CA GLN A 18 -12.24 -0.75 -3.41
C GLN A 18 -12.87 -0.95 -2.04
N ARG A 19 -13.73 -0.03 -1.63
CA ARG A 19 -14.45 -0.15 -0.36
C ARG A 19 -15.32 -1.40 -0.32
N LEU A 20 -15.98 -1.70 -1.42
CA LEU A 20 -16.81 -2.90 -1.52
C LEU A 20 -15.98 -4.18 -1.39
N CYS A 21 -14.83 -4.23 -2.04
CA CYS A 21 -13.92 -5.36 -1.93
C CYS A 21 -13.46 -5.55 -0.49
N ILE A 22 -13.11 -4.46 0.19
CA ILE A 22 -12.71 -4.50 1.59
C ILE A 22 -13.86 -5.01 2.45
N ALA A 23 -15.07 -4.47 2.24
CA ALA A 23 -16.24 -4.87 3.00
C ALA A 23 -16.55 -6.36 2.83
N ARG A 24 -16.42 -6.87 1.61
CA ARG A 24 -16.61 -8.30 1.34
C ARG A 24 -15.58 -9.15 2.07
N ALA A 25 -14.33 -8.72 2.07
CA ALA A 25 -13.28 -9.42 2.79
C ALA A 25 -13.55 -9.42 4.30
N LEU A 26 -13.98 -8.30 4.85
CA LEU A 26 -14.29 -8.18 6.28
C LEU A 26 -15.47 -9.04 6.69
N ALA A 27 -16.43 -9.25 5.79
CA ALA A 27 -17.59 -10.11 6.06
C ALA A 27 -17.18 -11.56 6.33
N MET A 28 -16.00 -11.96 5.87
CA MET A 28 -15.47 -13.30 6.14
C MET A 28 -14.84 -13.41 7.53
N GLN A 29 -14.79 -12.33 8.29
CA GLN A 29 -14.17 -12.27 9.62
C GLN A 29 -12.73 -12.77 9.63
N PRO A 30 -11.84 -12.16 8.82
CA PRO A 30 -10.46 -12.62 8.70
C PRO A 30 -9.63 -12.23 9.92
N GLU A 31 -8.59 -13.01 10.20
CA GLU A 31 -7.57 -12.60 11.16
C GLU A 31 -6.56 -11.68 10.47
N VAL A 32 -6.29 -11.94 9.20
CA VAL A 32 -5.35 -11.16 8.38
C VAL A 32 -6.07 -10.68 7.14
N LEU A 33 -5.98 -9.39 6.87
CA LEU A 33 -6.54 -8.78 5.67
C LEU A 33 -5.39 -8.49 4.71
N LEU A 34 -5.44 -9.09 3.52
CA LEU A 34 -4.44 -8.88 2.49
C LEU A 34 -4.95 -7.89 1.46
N MET A 35 -4.19 -6.84 1.22
CA MET A 35 -4.49 -5.83 0.21
C MET A 35 -3.36 -5.78 -0.81
N ASP A 36 -3.68 -6.03 -2.07
CA ASP A 36 -2.70 -6.03 -3.15
C ASP A 36 -2.88 -4.78 -4.00
N GLU A 37 -1.92 -3.86 -3.92
CA GLU A 37 -1.92 -2.60 -4.65
C GLU A 37 -3.27 -1.86 -4.53
N PRO A 38 -3.77 -1.61 -3.31
CA PRO A 38 -5.15 -1.18 -3.12
C PRO A 38 -5.48 0.20 -3.70
N THR A 39 -4.46 1.02 -3.97
CA THR A 39 -4.66 2.38 -4.46
C THR A 39 -4.06 2.63 -5.84
N SER A 40 -3.63 1.58 -6.53
CA SER A 40 -2.88 1.73 -7.78
C SER A 40 -3.65 2.44 -8.90
N ALA A 41 -4.97 2.37 -8.90
CA ALA A 41 -5.80 2.97 -9.92
C ALA A 41 -6.55 4.21 -9.44
N LEU A 42 -6.19 4.72 -8.26
CA LEU A 42 -6.92 5.82 -7.63
C LEU A 42 -6.17 7.14 -7.73
N ASP A 43 -6.91 8.23 -7.76
CA ASP A 43 -6.36 9.59 -7.66
C ASP A 43 -5.86 9.86 -6.23
N PRO A 44 -5.10 10.95 -6.01
CA PRO A 44 -4.55 11.24 -4.68
C PRO A 44 -5.58 11.37 -3.57
N ILE A 45 -6.73 11.97 -3.85
CA ILE A 45 -7.78 12.14 -2.84
C ILE A 45 -8.38 10.81 -2.45
N SER A 46 -8.71 9.97 -3.44
CA SER A 46 -9.25 8.64 -3.20
C SER A 46 -8.23 7.74 -2.52
N THR A 47 -6.96 7.86 -2.89
CA THR A 47 -5.86 7.15 -2.23
C THR A 47 -5.81 7.49 -0.74
N SER A 48 -5.88 8.78 -0.41
CA SER A 48 -5.93 9.23 0.98
C SER A 48 -7.07 8.59 1.76
N LYS A 49 -8.24 8.52 1.14
CA LYS A 49 -9.41 7.94 1.80
C LYS A 49 -9.24 6.45 2.09
N ILE A 50 -8.65 5.72 1.15
CA ILE A 50 -8.37 4.29 1.37
C ILE A 50 -7.28 4.12 2.41
N GLU A 51 -6.26 4.97 2.43
CA GLU A 51 -5.22 4.92 3.47
C GLU A 51 -5.80 5.21 4.85
N GLU A 52 -6.69 6.19 4.97
CA GLU A 52 -7.38 6.48 6.22
C GLU A 52 -8.19 5.28 6.70
N LEU A 53 -8.91 4.63 5.79
CA LEU A 53 -9.66 3.43 6.11
C LEU A 53 -8.75 2.32 6.59
N THR A 54 -7.61 2.14 5.93
CA THR A 54 -6.64 1.12 6.31
C THR A 54 -6.11 1.36 7.73
N LEU A 55 -5.80 2.62 8.07
CA LEU A 55 -5.35 2.98 9.41
C LEU A 55 -6.41 2.72 10.47
N GLU A 56 -7.68 2.90 10.13
CA GLU A 56 -8.77 2.55 11.05
C GLU A 56 -8.87 1.04 11.22
N LEU A 57 -8.79 0.30 10.12
CA LEU A 57 -8.93 -1.16 10.15
C LEU A 57 -7.78 -1.84 10.89
N LYS A 58 -6.59 -1.27 10.89
CA LYS A 58 -5.46 -1.92 11.56
C LYS A 58 -5.62 -1.97 13.07
N LYS A 59 -6.56 -1.23 13.62
CA LYS A 59 -6.87 -1.29 15.06
C LYS A 59 -7.46 -2.65 15.44
N ASP A 60 -8.17 -3.27 14.51
CA ASP A 60 -8.89 -4.51 14.77
C ASP A 60 -8.35 -5.69 13.96
N TYR A 61 -7.58 -5.44 12.92
CA TYR A 61 -7.10 -6.47 12.00
C TYR A 61 -5.60 -6.36 11.79
N THR A 62 -4.97 -7.50 11.53
CA THR A 62 -3.61 -7.50 10.99
C THR A 62 -3.72 -7.31 9.49
N ILE A 63 -3.05 -6.30 8.96
CA ILE A 63 -3.14 -5.95 7.55
C ILE A 63 -1.80 -6.17 6.89
N VAL A 64 -1.81 -6.86 5.74
CA VAL A 64 -0.65 -7.00 4.88
C VAL A 64 -0.97 -6.30 3.58
N ILE A 65 -0.15 -5.31 3.22
CA ILE A 65 -0.31 -4.56 1.97
C ILE A 65 0.86 -4.85 1.05
N VAL A 66 0.56 -5.23 -0.19
CA VAL A 66 1.56 -5.33 -1.24
C VAL A 66 1.48 -4.05 -2.04
N THR A 67 2.57 -3.31 -2.12
CA THR A 67 2.63 -2.06 -2.88
C THR A 67 4.03 -1.79 -3.38
N HIS A 68 4.15 -1.18 -4.55
CA HIS A 68 5.42 -0.65 -5.03
C HIS A 68 5.53 0.86 -4.75
N ASN A 69 4.56 1.43 -4.06
CA ASN A 69 4.58 2.84 -3.70
C ASN A 69 5.24 3.01 -2.34
N MET A 70 6.51 3.40 -2.35
CA MET A 70 7.29 3.58 -1.12
C MET A 70 6.69 4.64 -0.19
N GLN A 71 6.13 5.70 -0.76
CA GLN A 71 5.52 6.75 0.05
C GLN A 71 4.34 6.22 0.85
N GLN A 72 3.53 5.36 0.23
CA GLN A 72 2.42 4.73 0.92
C GLN A 72 2.91 3.82 2.05
N ALA A 73 3.93 3.00 1.77
CA ALA A 73 4.50 2.14 2.80
C ALA A 73 4.99 2.95 3.98
N MET A 74 5.66 4.07 3.72
CA MET A 74 6.16 4.96 4.78
C MET A 74 5.04 5.56 5.62
N ARG A 75 3.91 5.92 4.98
CA ARG A 75 2.81 6.58 5.68
C ARG A 75 2.00 5.66 6.56
N ILE A 76 1.77 4.42 6.13
CA ILE A 76 0.73 3.61 6.76
C ILE A 76 1.22 2.30 7.36
N SER A 77 2.45 1.88 7.15
CA SER A 77 2.90 0.59 7.66
C SER A 77 3.77 0.72 8.90
N ASP A 78 3.64 -0.26 9.79
CA ASP A 78 4.47 -0.35 10.99
C ASP A 78 5.76 -1.10 10.69
N LYS A 79 5.66 -2.13 9.87
CA LYS A 79 6.80 -2.94 9.41
C LYS A 79 6.78 -3.04 7.92
N THR A 80 7.96 -3.14 7.33
CA THR A 80 8.09 -3.25 5.88
C THR A 80 9.05 -4.37 5.52
N ALA A 81 8.65 -5.16 4.53
CA ALA A 81 9.47 -6.19 3.94
C ALA A 81 9.80 -5.76 2.51
N PHE A 82 11.09 -5.70 2.19
CA PHE A 82 11.53 -5.36 0.85
C PHE A 82 11.86 -6.63 0.08
N PHE A 83 11.16 -6.84 -1.02
CA PHE A 83 11.38 -7.96 -1.92
C PHE A 83 11.99 -7.47 -3.23
N LEU A 84 12.92 -8.25 -3.76
CA LEU A 84 13.51 -7.96 -5.06
C LEU A 84 13.64 -9.28 -5.82
N LEU A 85 13.02 -9.33 -7.00
CA LEU A 85 13.07 -10.49 -7.88
C LEU A 85 12.70 -11.79 -7.15
N GLY A 86 11.69 -11.71 -6.30
CA GLY A 86 11.17 -12.86 -5.57
C GLY A 86 11.87 -13.18 -4.27
N ASP A 87 12.96 -12.49 -3.95
CA ASP A 87 13.70 -12.74 -2.71
C ASP A 87 13.39 -11.68 -1.66
N LEU A 88 13.21 -12.11 -0.43
CA LEU A 88 13.12 -11.20 0.70
C LEU A 88 14.52 -10.67 1.01
N ILE A 89 14.71 -9.39 0.78
CA ILE A 89 16.01 -8.76 1.00
C ILE A 89 16.16 -8.24 2.43
N GLU A 90 15.11 -7.56 2.93
CA GLU A 90 15.18 -6.97 4.26
C GLU A 90 13.80 -6.84 4.85
N TYR A 91 13.70 -7.03 6.16
CA TYR A 91 12.46 -6.85 6.91
C TYR A 91 12.75 -6.17 8.23
N SER A 92 12.12 -5.04 8.50
CA SER A 92 12.30 -4.32 9.76
C SER A 92 11.17 -3.32 9.97
N ASP A 93 11.26 -2.56 11.07
CA ASP A 93 10.37 -1.43 11.28
C ASP A 93 10.47 -0.50 10.07
N THR A 94 9.34 0.03 9.66
CA THR A 94 9.27 0.88 8.46
C THR A 94 10.22 2.07 8.54
N GLU A 95 10.26 2.75 9.67
CA GLU A 95 11.14 3.89 9.85
C GLU A 95 12.60 3.50 9.68
N THR A 96 13.00 2.38 10.27
CA THR A 96 14.37 1.88 10.18
C THR A 96 14.72 1.49 8.75
N LEU A 97 13.81 0.78 8.08
CA LEU A 97 14.08 0.30 6.73
C LEU A 97 14.30 1.46 5.76
N PHE A 98 13.52 2.53 5.88
CA PHE A 98 13.62 3.67 4.97
C PHE A 98 14.69 4.69 5.35
N SER A 99 15.09 4.74 6.63
CA SER A 99 16.09 5.71 7.08
C SER A 99 17.49 5.13 7.16
N THR A 100 17.61 3.90 7.68
CA THR A 100 18.91 3.26 7.89
C THR A 100 18.85 1.79 7.49
N PRO A 101 18.64 1.50 6.19
CA PRO A 101 18.58 0.11 5.73
C PRO A 101 19.92 -0.60 5.95
N LYS A 102 19.85 -1.88 6.27
CA LYS A 102 21.04 -2.69 6.50
C LYS A 102 21.61 -3.25 5.22
N GLU A 103 20.76 -3.51 4.22
CA GLU A 103 21.16 -4.13 2.98
C GLU A 103 21.41 -3.08 1.91
N LYS A 104 22.50 -3.26 1.16
CA LYS A 104 22.82 -2.35 0.07
C LYS A 104 21.74 -2.31 -0.99
N LYS A 105 21.14 -3.44 -1.29
CA LYS A 105 20.05 -3.51 -2.28
C LYS A 105 18.85 -2.67 -1.86
N THR A 106 18.52 -2.66 -0.57
CA THR A 106 17.45 -1.83 -0.04
C THR A 106 17.80 -0.36 -0.19
N GLU A 107 19.00 0.02 0.19
CA GLU A 107 19.47 1.40 0.06
C GLU A 107 19.42 1.85 -1.40
N ASP A 108 19.90 1.03 -2.32
CA ASP A 108 19.90 1.36 -3.74
C ASP A 108 18.48 1.54 -4.26
N TYR A 109 17.55 0.71 -3.82
CA TYR A 109 16.16 0.84 -4.23
C TYR A 109 15.56 2.16 -3.72
N ILE A 110 15.77 2.46 -2.45
CA ILE A 110 15.21 3.68 -1.84
C ILE A 110 15.79 4.94 -2.48
N THR A 111 17.07 4.93 -2.80
CA THR A 111 17.74 6.08 -3.37
C THR A 111 17.65 6.16 -4.89
N GLY A 112 17.06 5.16 -5.52
CA GLY A 112 16.93 5.12 -6.97
C GLY A 112 18.23 4.77 -7.70
N ARG A 113 19.19 4.18 -7.02
CA ARG A 113 20.49 3.82 -7.59
C ARG A 113 20.50 2.39 -8.10
N PHE A 114 19.63 2.09 -9.02
CA PHE A 114 19.62 0.78 -9.61
C PHE A 114 20.79 0.55 -10.55
N GLY A 115 21.42 -0.50 -10.34
CA GLY A 115 22.26 -1.14 -11.28
C GLY A 115 23.44 -0.73 -11.84
#